data_76fd5c3a5e9d514a5d9e5110ffccaf41
#
_entry.id   76fd5c3a5e9d514a5d9e5110ffccaf41
#
_cell.length_a   1.000
_cell.length_b   1.000
_cell.length_c   1.000
_cell.angle_alpha   90.00
_cell.angle_beta   90.00
_cell.angle_gamma   90.00
#
_symmetry.space_group_name_H-M   'P 1'
#
loop_
_entity.id
_entity.type
_entity.pdbx_description
1 polymer ?
#
loop_
_entity_poly.entity_id
_entity_poly.type
_entity_poly.pdbx_seq_one_letter_code
_entity_poly.pdbx_strand_id
1 'polypeptide(L)'
;MFLPVTPGGLVPVTAAGEPVLVEGVPGGVGKQAVVDLGTLQACLCPEDSAGKLGRLESATFFADQPLILQAIALIRNRREQRFDPRTGRKLDYPAPGIVGCDPDDARRMVFPRLDPAVIGLIRLAGTDRILLARNRRRNSFFSLIAGYVEPGETAEAAFAREALEETGRRVEALRYWGSQSWPPSGSLMLGFCAQTADVHPTCHTDGELKEIRWVERSELPELSLPRPGSIAHTMIMEWYHGD
;
A
#
# COMPACT_ATOMS: atom_id res chain seq x y z
N MET A 1 15.90 -1.93 21.81
CA MET A 1 16.49 -1.87 20.45
C MET A 1 15.50 -1.20 19.50
N PHE A 2 16.00 -0.50 18.47
CA PHE A 2 15.19 0.26 17.53
C PHE A 2 15.30 -0.32 16.13
N LEU A 3 14.19 -0.35 15.42
CA LEU A 3 14.12 -0.61 14.00
C LEU A 3 14.33 0.72 13.25
N PRO A 4 15.42 0.89 12.50
CA PRO A 4 15.62 2.07 11.68
C PRO A 4 14.68 2.02 10.45
N VAL A 5 13.92 3.08 10.24
CA VAL A 5 13.06 3.24 9.06
C VAL A 5 13.45 4.52 8.35
N THR A 6 13.76 4.44 7.06
CA THR A 6 14.14 5.62 6.28
C THR A 6 12.96 6.54 5.98
N PRO A 7 13.21 7.76 5.56
CA PRO A 7 12.17 8.66 5.05
C PRO A 7 11.35 8.07 3.90
N GLY A 8 11.94 7.22 3.08
CA GLY A 8 11.27 6.49 2.00
C GLY A 8 10.52 5.23 2.44
N GLY A 9 10.51 4.91 3.76
CA GLY A 9 9.88 3.69 4.28
C GLY A 9 10.69 2.42 4.04
N LEU A 10 12.00 2.55 3.80
CA LEU A 10 12.89 1.41 3.65
C LEU A 10 13.46 1.00 5.01
N VAL A 11 13.73 -0.28 5.16
CA VAL A 11 14.29 -0.89 6.37
C VAL A 11 15.58 -1.63 6.01
N PRO A 12 16.68 -1.44 6.75
CA PRO A 12 17.90 -2.19 6.53
C PRO A 12 17.74 -3.65 6.98
N VAL A 13 18.27 -4.56 6.16
CA VAL A 13 18.28 -6.00 6.43
C VAL A 13 19.70 -6.55 6.43
N THR A 14 19.90 -7.62 7.20
CA THR A 14 21.13 -8.43 7.19
C THR A 14 21.29 -9.19 5.87
N ALA A 15 22.42 -9.86 5.69
CA ALA A 15 22.62 -10.75 4.54
C ALA A 15 21.59 -11.92 4.49
N ALA A 16 21.05 -12.31 5.65
CA ALA A 16 20.01 -13.33 5.76
C ALA A 16 18.59 -12.79 5.51
N GLY A 17 18.43 -11.47 5.30
CA GLY A 17 17.13 -10.83 5.09
C GLY A 17 16.39 -10.42 6.37
N GLU A 18 17.01 -10.59 7.55
CA GLU A 18 16.40 -10.19 8.81
C GLU A 18 16.52 -8.67 9.02
N PRO A 19 15.49 -8.00 9.58
CA PRO A 19 15.57 -6.57 9.92
C PRO A 19 16.74 -6.28 10.87
N VAL A 20 17.52 -5.25 10.56
CA VAL A 20 18.60 -4.81 11.44
C VAL A 20 18.04 -3.96 12.58
N LEU A 21 18.32 -4.36 13.81
CA LEU A 21 17.99 -3.60 15.02
C LEU A 21 19.24 -2.94 15.61
N VAL A 22 19.10 -1.70 16.10
CA VAL A 22 20.20 -0.92 16.70
C VAL A 22 19.91 -0.58 18.15
N GLU A 23 20.97 -0.44 18.97
CA GLU A 23 20.84 -0.16 20.42
C GLU A 23 20.43 1.29 20.71
N GLY A 24 20.68 2.21 19.80
CA GLY A 24 20.38 3.63 19.96
C GLY A 24 19.72 4.21 18.72
N VAL A 25 19.11 5.37 18.87
CA VAL A 25 18.52 6.12 17.74
C VAL A 25 19.63 6.70 16.88
N PRO A 26 19.79 6.27 15.61
CA PRO A 26 20.88 6.72 14.76
C PRO A 26 20.82 8.24 14.49
N GLY A 27 21.97 8.92 14.60
CA GLY A 27 22.20 10.20 13.93
C GLY A 27 21.36 11.40 14.37
N GLY A 28 21.20 11.63 15.70
CA GLY A 28 20.65 12.92 16.18
C GLY A 28 19.14 13.11 15.93
N VAL A 29 18.41 12.05 15.69
CA VAL A 29 16.96 12.04 15.53
C VAL A 29 16.31 12.33 16.89
N GLY A 30 15.52 13.41 17.00
CA GLY A 30 14.85 13.80 18.24
C GLY A 30 13.82 12.74 18.69
N LYS A 31 13.44 12.77 19.98
CA LYS A 31 12.44 11.87 20.58
C LYS A 31 11.11 11.81 19.80
N GLN A 32 10.78 12.86 19.06
CA GLN A 32 9.58 12.94 18.22
C GLN A 32 9.57 12.01 17.01
N ALA A 33 10.64 11.31 16.75
CA ALA A 33 10.74 10.38 15.60
C ALA A 33 10.81 8.90 16.03
N VAL A 34 10.41 8.60 17.27
CA VAL A 34 10.35 7.24 17.82
C VAL A 34 8.91 6.83 18.00
N VAL A 35 8.59 5.59 17.63
CA VAL A 35 7.30 4.92 17.84
C VAL A 35 7.55 3.65 18.62
N ASP A 36 6.78 3.44 19.70
CA ASP A 36 6.84 2.25 20.53
C ASP A 36 5.63 1.34 20.21
N LEU A 37 5.91 0.13 19.75
CA LEU A 37 4.93 -0.89 19.42
C LEU A 37 4.88 -2.03 20.47
N GLY A 38 5.40 -1.74 21.66
CA GLY A 38 5.48 -2.71 22.76
C GLY A 38 6.71 -3.60 22.65
N THR A 39 6.69 -4.58 21.77
CA THR A 39 7.82 -5.51 21.55
C THR A 39 8.89 -4.95 20.61
N LEU A 40 8.56 -3.93 19.83
CA LEU A 40 9.44 -3.28 18.87
C LEU A 40 9.32 -1.77 18.99
N GLN A 41 10.46 -1.09 19.04
CA GLN A 41 10.53 0.35 18.86
C GLN A 41 11.05 0.67 17.46
N ALA A 42 10.46 1.66 16.79
CA ALA A 42 10.93 2.11 15.48
C ALA A 42 11.37 3.57 15.55
N CYS A 43 12.36 3.92 14.76
CA CYS A 43 12.83 5.30 14.67
C CYS A 43 13.08 5.72 13.21
N LEU A 44 12.86 7.00 12.94
CA LEU A 44 13.26 7.59 11.67
C LEU A 44 14.80 7.58 11.57
N CYS A 45 15.33 7.10 10.47
CA CYS A 45 16.77 7.03 10.21
C CYS A 45 17.09 7.65 8.84
N PRO A 46 18.08 8.55 8.72
CA PRO A 46 18.53 9.02 7.42
C PRO A 46 18.94 7.86 6.50
N GLU A 47 18.64 7.97 5.21
CA GLU A 47 18.86 6.87 4.25
C GLU A 47 20.32 6.45 4.16
N ASP A 48 21.26 7.43 4.15
CA ASP A 48 22.70 7.17 4.15
C ASP A 48 23.16 6.41 5.41
N SER A 49 22.54 6.67 6.56
CA SER A 49 22.85 5.98 7.81
C SER A 49 22.26 4.56 7.80
N ALA A 50 21.04 4.40 7.33
CA ALA A 50 20.40 3.11 7.20
C ALA A 50 21.11 2.20 6.20
N GLY A 51 21.59 2.74 5.07
CA GLY A 51 22.35 2.00 4.06
C GLY A 51 23.69 1.47 4.55
N LYS A 52 24.27 2.08 5.58
CA LYS A 52 25.50 1.56 6.24
C LYS A 52 25.22 0.37 7.15
N LEU A 53 23.98 0.17 7.57
CA LEU A 53 23.57 -0.92 8.44
C LEU A 53 23.28 -2.21 7.68
N GLY A 54 22.89 -2.11 6.41
CA GLY A 54 22.56 -3.25 5.57
C GLY A 54 21.87 -2.85 4.27
N ARG A 55 21.48 -3.86 3.49
CA ARG A 55 20.69 -3.67 2.27
C ARG A 55 19.30 -3.12 2.65
N LEU A 56 18.83 -2.13 1.90
CA LEU A 56 17.53 -1.50 2.17
C LEU A 56 16.40 -2.23 1.43
N GLU A 57 15.37 -2.62 2.18
CA GLU A 57 14.20 -3.30 1.66
C GLU A 57 12.91 -2.51 1.89
N SER A 58 11.97 -2.64 0.97
CA SER A 58 10.67 -1.96 1.01
C SER A 58 9.62 -2.76 1.78
N ALA A 59 8.46 -2.15 2.05
CA ALA A 59 7.36 -2.77 2.75
C ALA A 59 6.90 -4.12 2.13
N THR A 60 7.02 -4.32 0.83
CA THR A 60 6.65 -5.57 0.16
C THR A 60 7.53 -6.76 0.56
N PHE A 61 8.76 -6.49 0.96
CA PHE A 61 9.68 -7.53 1.47
C PHE A 61 9.20 -8.08 2.84
N PHE A 62 8.46 -7.28 3.59
CA PHE A 62 7.96 -7.61 4.93
C PHE A 62 6.45 -7.90 4.95
N ALA A 63 5.88 -8.39 3.85
CA ALA A 63 4.43 -8.55 3.71
C ALA A 63 3.79 -9.46 4.77
N ASP A 64 4.54 -10.40 5.29
CA ASP A 64 4.19 -11.34 6.37
C ASP A 64 4.60 -10.88 7.77
N GLN A 65 5.16 -9.68 7.89
CA GLN A 65 5.67 -9.11 9.15
C GLN A 65 4.89 -7.86 9.59
N PRO A 66 3.69 -8.01 10.18
CA PRO A 66 2.78 -6.89 10.45
C PRO A 66 3.38 -5.81 11.35
N LEU A 67 4.26 -6.15 12.30
CA LEU A 67 4.93 -5.16 13.15
C LEU A 67 5.90 -4.26 12.36
N ILE A 68 6.60 -4.82 11.39
CA ILE A 68 7.49 -4.04 10.52
C ILE A 68 6.68 -3.11 9.62
N LEU A 69 5.59 -3.63 9.03
CA LEU A 69 4.67 -2.82 8.23
C LEU A 69 4.05 -1.68 9.05
N GLN A 70 3.65 -1.96 10.29
CA GLN A 70 3.13 -0.95 11.22
C GLN A 70 4.18 0.10 11.56
N ALA A 71 5.43 -0.31 11.82
CA ALA A 71 6.53 0.60 12.07
C ALA A 71 6.76 1.55 10.88
N ILE A 72 6.82 1.01 9.66
CA ILE A 72 6.97 1.79 8.42
C ILE A 72 5.83 2.81 8.28
N ALA A 73 4.58 2.35 8.44
CA ALA A 73 3.40 3.20 8.31
C ALA A 73 3.40 4.34 9.33
N LEU A 74 3.71 4.07 10.58
CA LEU A 74 3.68 5.06 11.66
C LEU A 74 4.85 6.06 11.55
N ILE A 75 6.05 5.61 11.21
CA ILE A 75 7.19 6.53 10.97
C ILE A 75 6.89 7.45 9.79
N ARG A 76 6.31 6.91 8.70
CA ARG A 76 5.84 7.72 7.59
C ARG A 76 4.79 8.74 8.04
N ASN A 77 3.75 8.29 8.74
CA ASN A 77 2.69 9.17 9.24
C ASN A 77 3.23 10.31 10.09
N ARG A 78 4.18 10.04 11.00
CA ARG A 78 4.84 11.06 11.83
C ARG A 78 5.55 12.15 11.03
N ARG A 79 6.09 11.81 9.87
CA ARG A 79 6.72 12.79 8.96
C ARG A 79 5.70 13.66 8.25
N GLU A 80 4.60 13.07 7.81
CA GLU A 80 3.59 13.74 6.98
C GLU A 80 2.58 14.51 7.82
N GLN A 81 2.13 13.93 8.93
CA GLN A 81 1.12 14.49 9.82
C GLN A 81 1.78 15.25 10.99
N ARG A 82 2.37 16.39 10.68
CA ARG A 82 3.12 17.20 11.64
C ARG A 82 2.28 18.26 12.34
N PHE A 83 1.13 18.60 11.76
CA PHE A 83 0.26 19.69 12.22
C PHE A 83 -1.17 19.19 12.35
N ASP A 84 -1.90 19.72 13.34
CA ASP A 84 -3.33 19.51 13.48
C ASP A 84 -4.05 20.13 12.26
N PRO A 85 -4.80 19.36 11.45
CA PRO A 85 -5.47 19.86 10.25
C PRO A 85 -6.56 20.90 10.53
N ARG A 86 -7.04 21.01 11.78
CA ARG A 86 -8.07 21.97 12.19
C ARG A 86 -7.49 23.30 12.66
N THR A 87 -6.36 23.25 13.39
CA THR A 87 -5.78 24.44 14.04
C THR A 87 -4.51 24.91 13.38
N GLY A 88 -3.86 24.09 12.57
CA GLY A 88 -2.54 24.38 11.99
C GLY A 88 -1.40 24.32 13.01
N ARG A 89 -1.66 23.92 14.26
CA ARG A 89 -0.63 23.81 15.29
C ARG A 89 0.18 22.54 15.12
N LYS A 90 1.45 22.63 15.51
CA LYS A 90 2.34 21.48 15.50
C LYS A 90 1.87 20.45 16.53
N LEU A 91 1.73 19.19 16.10
CA LEU A 91 1.34 18.09 16.97
C LEU A 91 2.51 17.63 17.84
N ASP A 92 2.18 17.32 19.08
CA ASP A 92 3.00 16.49 19.96
C ASP A 92 2.58 15.03 19.85
N TYR A 93 3.54 14.15 20.08
CA TYR A 93 3.33 12.70 20.02
C TYR A 93 3.80 12.08 21.34
N PRO A 94 2.96 12.09 22.38
CA PRO A 94 3.30 11.44 23.66
C PRO A 94 3.50 9.93 23.45
N ALA A 95 4.25 9.30 24.34
CA ALA A 95 4.44 7.85 24.29
C ALA A 95 3.07 7.13 24.26
N PRO A 96 2.89 6.11 23.44
CA PRO A 96 3.86 5.37 22.62
C PRO A 96 4.20 6.04 21.26
N GLY A 97 3.77 7.27 21.00
CA GLY A 97 4.12 8.01 19.79
C GLY A 97 3.27 7.67 18.55
N ILE A 98 2.09 7.07 18.73
CA ILE A 98 1.20 6.62 17.65
C ILE A 98 0.22 7.73 17.25
N VAL A 99 -0.42 8.36 18.23
CA VAL A 99 -1.45 9.39 18.04
C VAL A 99 -0.86 10.75 18.29
N GLY A 100 -1.11 11.70 17.37
CA GLY A 100 -0.76 13.11 17.56
C GLY A 100 -1.77 13.80 18.45
N CYS A 101 -1.30 14.74 19.27
CA CYS A 101 -2.14 15.56 20.14
C CYS A 101 -1.84 17.04 19.94
N ASP A 102 -2.87 17.88 20.00
CA ASP A 102 -2.70 19.33 20.09
C ASP A 102 -2.08 19.65 21.47
N PRO A 103 -0.94 20.37 21.54
CA PRO A 103 -0.28 20.64 22.82
C PRO A 103 -1.13 21.47 23.78
N ASP A 104 -2.08 22.27 23.28
CA ASP A 104 -2.95 23.11 24.11
C ASP A 104 -4.29 22.43 24.48
N ASP A 105 -4.65 21.33 23.81
CA ASP A 105 -5.83 20.54 24.13
C ASP A 105 -5.58 19.04 23.87
N ALA A 106 -5.15 18.33 24.89
CA ALA A 106 -4.87 16.89 24.82
C ALA A 106 -6.08 16.02 24.40
N ARG A 107 -7.31 16.54 24.44
CA ARG A 107 -8.50 15.85 23.94
C ARG A 107 -8.58 15.86 22.41
N ARG A 108 -7.83 16.75 21.75
CA ARG A 108 -7.69 16.80 20.30
C ARG A 108 -6.64 15.80 19.84
N MET A 109 -7.12 14.60 19.56
CA MET A 109 -6.30 13.52 19.04
C MET A 109 -6.37 13.50 17.51
N VAL A 110 -5.22 13.33 16.89
CA VAL A 110 -5.07 13.16 15.45
C VAL A 110 -4.49 11.78 15.18
N PHE A 111 -5.36 10.88 14.75
CA PHE A 111 -5.00 9.50 14.47
C PHE A 111 -4.18 9.38 13.18
N PRO A 112 -3.36 8.34 13.04
CA PRO A 112 -2.66 8.05 11.81
C PRO A 112 -3.62 7.99 10.62
N ARG A 113 -3.28 8.71 9.54
CA ARG A 113 -4.09 8.72 8.32
C ARG A 113 -3.91 7.40 7.58
N LEU A 114 -5.03 6.84 7.18
CA LEU A 114 -5.15 5.68 6.32
C LEU A 114 -6.12 6.01 5.20
N ASP A 115 -5.66 5.96 3.94
CA ASP A 115 -6.50 6.24 2.79
C ASP A 115 -7.04 4.89 2.24
N PRO A 116 -8.38 4.67 2.26
CA PRO A 116 -8.95 3.46 1.69
C PRO A 116 -8.79 3.47 0.18
N ALA A 117 -8.34 2.35 -0.38
CA ALA A 117 -8.20 2.14 -1.80
C ALA A 117 -8.70 0.74 -2.18
N VAL A 118 -9.27 0.61 -3.35
CA VAL A 118 -9.74 -0.66 -3.89
C VAL A 118 -8.78 -1.19 -4.94
N ILE A 119 -8.73 -2.51 -5.07
CA ILE A 119 -7.98 -3.19 -6.12
C ILE A 119 -8.73 -4.46 -6.49
N GLY A 120 -8.77 -4.84 -7.78
CA GLY A 120 -9.53 -6.02 -8.09
C GLY A 120 -9.14 -6.77 -9.35
N LEU A 121 -9.37 -8.08 -9.26
CA LEU A 121 -9.24 -9.02 -10.35
C LEU A 121 -10.56 -9.12 -11.10
N ILE A 122 -10.56 -8.75 -12.37
CA ILE A 122 -11.74 -8.77 -13.25
C ILE A 122 -11.59 -9.96 -14.19
N ARG A 123 -12.55 -10.90 -14.14
CA ARG A 123 -12.64 -12.06 -15.06
C ARG A 123 -13.58 -11.74 -16.20
N LEU A 124 -13.25 -12.21 -17.39
CA LEU A 124 -14.18 -12.20 -18.52
C LEU A 124 -15.16 -13.37 -18.39
N ALA A 125 -16.44 -13.07 -18.30
CA ALA A 125 -17.50 -14.07 -18.15
C ALA A 125 -17.43 -15.17 -19.21
N GLY A 126 -17.62 -16.41 -18.79
CA GLY A 126 -17.55 -17.59 -19.67
C GLY A 126 -16.16 -17.98 -20.18
N THR A 127 -15.10 -17.35 -19.64
CA THR A 127 -13.69 -17.65 -20.01
C THR A 127 -12.82 -17.76 -18.77
N ASP A 128 -11.58 -18.21 -18.97
CA ASP A 128 -10.54 -18.22 -17.93
C ASP A 128 -9.52 -17.06 -18.13
N ARG A 129 -9.99 -15.89 -18.60
CA ARG A 129 -9.16 -14.71 -18.82
C ARG A 129 -9.41 -13.67 -17.75
N ILE A 130 -8.33 -12.99 -17.36
CA ILE A 130 -8.37 -11.84 -16.46
C ILE A 130 -7.92 -10.57 -17.18
N LEU A 131 -8.41 -9.42 -16.69
CA LEU A 131 -8.00 -8.12 -17.18
C LEU A 131 -6.77 -7.65 -16.40
N LEU A 132 -5.67 -7.45 -17.10
CA LEU A 132 -4.49 -6.79 -16.58
C LEU A 132 -4.23 -5.48 -17.33
N ALA A 133 -3.69 -4.52 -16.63
CA ALA A 133 -3.41 -3.21 -17.20
C ALA A 133 -2.02 -2.69 -16.79
N ARG A 134 -1.49 -1.80 -17.60
CA ARG A 134 -0.23 -1.11 -17.37
C ARG A 134 -0.49 0.39 -17.28
N ASN A 135 -0.19 0.97 -16.12
CA ASN A 135 -0.35 2.40 -15.89
C ASN A 135 0.70 3.21 -16.65
N ARG A 136 0.34 4.38 -17.19
CA ARG A 136 1.26 5.27 -17.94
C ARG A 136 2.46 5.73 -17.12
N ARG A 137 2.25 6.01 -15.83
CA ARG A 137 3.30 6.48 -14.92
C ARG A 137 4.19 5.35 -14.39
N ARG A 138 3.63 4.12 -14.24
CA ARG A 138 4.31 2.93 -13.74
C ARG A 138 4.40 1.87 -14.83
N ASN A 139 5.06 2.20 -15.92
CA ASN A 139 5.06 1.42 -17.17
C ASN A 139 5.88 0.11 -17.12
N SER A 140 6.33 -0.34 -15.96
CA SER A 140 7.27 -1.46 -15.85
C SER A 140 6.60 -2.84 -15.74
N PHE A 141 5.32 -2.92 -15.34
CA PHE A 141 4.63 -4.19 -15.13
C PHE A 141 3.12 -4.07 -15.36
N PHE A 142 2.47 -5.19 -15.62
CA PHE A 142 1.02 -5.33 -15.63
C PHE A 142 0.50 -5.54 -14.21
N SER A 143 -0.64 -4.95 -13.87
CA SER A 143 -1.27 -5.06 -12.57
C SER A 143 -2.79 -5.15 -12.70
N LEU A 144 -3.44 -5.32 -11.55
CA LEU A 144 -4.89 -5.21 -11.41
C LEU A 144 -5.31 -3.74 -11.44
N ILE A 145 -6.61 -3.50 -11.69
CA ILE A 145 -7.25 -2.18 -11.62
C ILE A 145 -7.34 -1.74 -10.16
N ALA A 146 -6.99 -0.49 -9.86
CA ALA A 146 -6.96 0.01 -8.49
C ALA A 146 -7.11 1.53 -8.43
N GLY A 147 -7.91 2.02 -7.47
CA GLY A 147 -8.07 3.44 -7.20
C GLY A 147 -8.51 3.74 -5.79
N TYR A 148 -8.67 5.01 -5.46
CA TYR A 148 -9.07 5.45 -4.13
C TYR A 148 -10.59 5.44 -3.97
N VAL A 149 -11.04 5.13 -2.75
CA VAL A 149 -12.45 5.32 -2.37
C VAL A 149 -12.71 6.81 -2.16
N GLU A 150 -13.71 7.35 -2.85
CA GLU A 150 -14.11 8.75 -2.71
C GLU A 150 -15.04 8.96 -1.49
N PRO A 151 -15.08 10.18 -0.94
CA PRO A 151 -15.98 10.50 0.16
C PRO A 151 -17.44 10.21 -0.19
N GLY A 152 -18.09 9.35 0.60
CA GLY A 152 -19.49 8.95 0.40
C GLY A 152 -19.68 7.69 -0.43
N GLU A 153 -18.62 7.11 -0.99
CA GLU A 153 -18.69 5.81 -1.67
C GLU A 153 -18.58 4.63 -0.71
N THR A 154 -19.15 3.50 -1.10
CA THR A 154 -18.76 2.20 -0.57
C THR A 154 -17.54 1.65 -1.35
N ALA A 155 -16.82 0.71 -0.77
CA ALA A 155 -15.67 0.11 -1.46
C ALA A 155 -16.08 -0.63 -2.75
N GLU A 156 -17.26 -1.26 -2.76
CA GLU A 156 -17.81 -1.93 -3.94
C GLU A 156 -18.15 -0.92 -5.05
N ALA A 157 -18.75 0.23 -4.69
CA ALA A 157 -19.06 1.29 -5.65
C ALA A 157 -17.78 1.91 -6.22
N ALA A 158 -16.79 2.17 -5.36
CA ALA A 158 -15.48 2.66 -5.79
C ALA A 158 -14.81 1.72 -6.78
N PHE A 159 -14.80 0.40 -6.50
CA PHE A 159 -14.20 -0.55 -7.44
C PHE A 159 -14.95 -0.61 -8.77
N ALA A 160 -16.28 -0.56 -8.76
CA ALA A 160 -17.08 -0.54 -9.98
C ALA A 160 -16.85 0.74 -10.81
N ARG A 161 -16.71 1.89 -10.15
CA ARG A 161 -16.38 3.18 -10.80
C ARG A 161 -14.98 3.13 -11.42
N GLU A 162 -13.95 2.75 -10.67
CA GLU A 162 -12.57 2.64 -11.17
C GLU A 162 -12.46 1.67 -12.37
N ALA A 163 -13.13 0.53 -12.30
CA ALA A 163 -13.17 -0.41 -13.42
C ALA A 163 -13.77 0.23 -14.68
N LEU A 164 -14.84 1.01 -14.52
CA LEU A 164 -15.49 1.70 -15.65
C LEU A 164 -14.62 2.86 -16.16
N GLU A 165 -14.09 3.71 -15.29
CA GLU A 165 -13.29 4.89 -15.65
C GLU A 165 -11.97 4.51 -16.32
N GLU A 166 -11.24 3.58 -15.74
CA GLU A 166 -9.94 3.17 -16.26
C GLU A 166 -10.04 2.24 -17.48
N THR A 167 -11.06 1.36 -17.54
CA THR A 167 -11.12 0.30 -18.56
C THR A 167 -12.30 0.39 -19.52
N GLY A 168 -13.29 1.24 -19.23
CA GLY A 168 -14.54 1.33 -19.97
C GLY A 168 -15.45 0.11 -19.83
N ARG A 169 -15.24 -0.75 -18.81
CA ARG A 169 -15.99 -1.99 -18.62
C ARG A 169 -16.80 -1.96 -17.33
N ARG A 170 -18.06 -2.39 -17.42
CA ARG A 170 -18.91 -2.56 -16.24
C ARG A 170 -18.59 -3.90 -15.59
N VAL A 171 -18.52 -3.90 -14.27
CA VAL A 171 -18.26 -5.12 -13.48
C VAL A 171 -19.48 -5.51 -12.67
N GLU A 172 -19.65 -6.81 -12.49
CA GLU A 172 -20.72 -7.44 -11.73
C GLU A 172 -20.18 -8.56 -10.84
N ALA A 173 -21.03 -9.15 -10.00
CA ALA A 173 -20.69 -10.24 -9.10
C ALA A 173 -19.49 -9.94 -8.22
N LEU A 174 -19.38 -8.70 -7.71
CA LEU A 174 -18.29 -8.26 -6.85
C LEU A 174 -18.27 -9.08 -5.56
N ARG A 175 -17.10 -9.60 -5.22
CA ARG A 175 -16.85 -10.30 -3.96
C ARG A 175 -15.57 -9.76 -3.34
N TYR A 176 -15.66 -9.41 -2.05
CA TYR A 176 -14.48 -9.05 -1.26
C TYR A 176 -13.53 -10.26 -1.20
N TRP A 177 -12.27 -10.02 -1.49
CA TRP A 177 -11.21 -11.04 -1.48
C TRP A 177 -10.39 -10.98 -0.18
N GLY A 178 -9.96 -9.79 0.22
CA GLY A 178 -9.10 -9.57 1.38
C GLY A 178 -8.58 -8.13 1.42
N SER A 179 -7.66 -7.85 2.34
CA SER A 179 -7.06 -6.52 2.45
C SER A 179 -5.57 -6.57 2.73
N GLN A 180 -4.88 -5.49 2.38
CA GLN A 180 -3.46 -5.31 2.70
C GLN A 180 -3.19 -3.87 3.10
N SER A 181 -2.47 -3.69 4.22
CA SER A 181 -1.86 -2.39 4.54
C SER A 181 -0.77 -2.10 3.52
N TRP A 182 -0.81 -0.90 2.94
CA TRP A 182 0.14 -0.45 1.94
C TRP A 182 0.90 0.81 2.41
N PRO A 183 1.89 0.66 3.30
CA PRO A 183 2.65 1.76 3.89
C PRO A 183 3.25 2.76 2.88
N PRO A 184 3.71 2.34 1.67
CA PRO A 184 4.29 3.29 0.72
C PRO A 184 3.37 4.45 0.31
N SER A 185 2.06 4.24 0.22
CA SER A 185 1.07 5.31 -0.02
C SER A 185 0.25 5.68 1.21
N GLY A 186 0.36 4.93 2.33
CA GLY A 186 -0.49 5.10 3.51
C GLY A 186 -1.90 4.60 3.27
N SER A 187 -2.07 3.62 2.39
CA SER A 187 -3.38 3.11 2.03
C SER A 187 -3.71 1.80 2.74
N LEU A 188 -5.00 1.58 2.92
CA LEU A 188 -5.56 0.25 3.16
C LEU A 188 -6.16 -0.24 1.85
N MET A 189 -5.50 -1.21 1.21
CA MET A 189 -5.98 -1.83 -0.01
C MET A 189 -7.07 -2.85 0.30
N LEU A 190 -8.24 -2.72 -0.34
CA LEU A 190 -9.39 -3.62 -0.25
C LEU A 190 -9.50 -4.38 -1.57
N GLY A 191 -9.23 -5.67 -1.55
CA GLY A 191 -9.21 -6.55 -2.71
C GLY A 191 -10.60 -7.08 -3.08
N PHE A 192 -10.92 -7.07 -4.37
CA PHE A 192 -12.17 -7.59 -4.92
C PHE A 192 -11.92 -8.55 -6.08
N CYS A 193 -12.77 -9.57 -6.22
CA CYS A 193 -12.93 -10.32 -7.44
C CYS A 193 -14.27 -9.94 -8.08
N ALA A 194 -14.27 -9.72 -9.39
CA ALA A 194 -15.45 -9.35 -10.14
C ALA A 194 -15.47 -10.03 -11.52
N GLN A 195 -16.59 -9.94 -12.20
CA GLN A 195 -16.75 -10.42 -13.58
C GLN A 195 -17.26 -9.29 -14.48
N THR A 196 -17.00 -9.41 -15.76
CA THR A 196 -17.61 -8.56 -16.79
C THR A 196 -17.92 -9.38 -18.05
N ALA A 197 -19.01 -9.01 -18.72
CA ALA A 197 -19.32 -9.50 -20.06
C ALA A 197 -18.70 -8.62 -21.17
N ASP A 198 -18.15 -7.45 -20.80
CA ASP A 198 -17.64 -6.45 -21.73
C ASP A 198 -16.24 -6.84 -22.24
N VAL A 199 -16.14 -7.50 -23.37
CA VAL A 199 -14.87 -7.81 -24.04
C VAL A 199 -14.13 -6.51 -24.42
N HIS A 200 -14.87 -5.53 -24.95
CA HIS A 200 -14.37 -4.22 -25.37
C HIS A 200 -14.88 -3.10 -24.46
N PRO A 201 -14.18 -1.96 -24.39
CA PRO A 201 -14.70 -0.80 -23.68
C PRO A 201 -16.09 -0.39 -24.18
N THR A 202 -16.99 -0.08 -23.27
CA THR A 202 -18.36 0.39 -23.57
C THR A 202 -18.49 1.92 -23.48
N CYS A 203 -17.46 2.60 -22.96
CA CYS A 203 -17.36 4.07 -22.88
C CYS A 203 -15.89 4.51 -22.99
N HIS A 204 -15.69 5.83 -23.06
CA HIS A 204 -14.35 6.41 -23.01
C HIS A 204 -13.73 6.19 -21.63
N THR A 205 -12.42 5.95 -21.61
CA THR A 205 -11.62 5.84 -20.40
C THR A 205 -10.98 7.19 -20.05
N ASP A 206 -10.54 7.34 -18.79
CA ASP A 206 -9.82 8.53 -18.29
C ASP A 206 -8.39 8.68 -18.86
N GLY A 207 -7.87 7.63 -19.50
CA GLY A 207 -6.55 7.61 -20.13
C GLY A 207 -5.38 7.41 -19.17
N GLU A 208 -5.61 7.02 -17.91
CA GLU A 208 -4.54 6.68 -16.96
C GLU A 208 -3.76 5.43 -17.37
N LEU A 209 -4.44 4.47 -17.97
CA LEU A 209 -3.83 3.24 -18.43
C LEU A 209 -3.20 3.41 -19.82
N LYS A 210 -2.02 2.86 -19.99
CA LYS A 210 -1.30 2.82 -21.27
C LYS A 210 -1.74 1.63 -22.12
N GLU A 211 -1.99 0.51 -21.47
CA GLU A 211 -2.31 -0.76 -22.10
C GLU A 211 -3.27 -1.54 -21.20
N ILE A 212 -4.29 -2.13 -21.79
CA ILE A 212 -5.28 -2.99 -21.13
C ILE A 212 -5.33 -4.29 -21.94
N ARG A 213 -5.17 -5.42 -21.26
CA ARG A 213 -5.06 -6.72 -21.92
C ARG A 213 -5.87 -7.78 -21.21
N TRP A 214 -6.63 -8.58 -21.96
CA TRP A 214 -7.12 -9.87 -21.51
C TRP A 214 -5.99 -10.87 -21.54
N VAL A 215 -5.74 -11.55 -20.44
CA VAL A 215 -4.61 -12.48 -20.28
C VAL A 215 -5.12 -13.86 -19.93
N GLU A 216 -4.66 -14.86 -20.65
CA GLU A 216 -4.84 -16.27 -20.37
C GLU A 216 -3.75 -16.78 -19.42
N ARG A 217 -3.99 -17.90 -18.72
CA ARG A 217 -2.99 -18.48 -17.79
C ARG A 217 -1.67 -18.76 -18.48
N SER A 218 -1.70 -19.29 -19.72
CA SER A 218 -0.51 -19.62 -20.51
C SER A 218 0.38 -18.42 -20.82
N GLU A 219 -0.19 -17.21 -20.86
CA GLU A 219 0.53 -15.98 -21.18
C GLU A 219 1.18 -15.33 -19.96
N LEU A 220 0.70 -15.66 -18.74
CA LEU A 220 1.11 -14.99 -17.51
C LEU A 220 2.62 -15.06 -17.23
N PRO A 221 3.32 -16.20 -17.45
CA PRO A 221 4.77 -16.32 -17.21
C PRO A 221 5.65 -15.37 -18.04
N GLU A 222 5.13 -14.87 -19.16
CA GLU A 222 5.84 -13.94 -20.02
C GLU A 222 5.67 -12.47 -19.62
N LEU A 223 4.79 -12.19 -18.67
CA LEU A 223 4.46 -10.85 -18.24
C LEU A 223 5.29 -10.41 -17.04
N SER A 224 5.73 -9.16 -17.07
CA SER A 224 6.24 -8.53 -15.85
C SER A 224 5.05 -8.20 -14.94
N LEU A 225 5.08 -8.72 -13.71
CA LEU A 225 4.03 -8.60 -12.71
C LEU A 225 4.48 -7.72 -11.54
N PRO A 226 3.55 -7.30 -10.65
CA PRO A 226 3.89 -6.65 -9.40
C PRO A 226 4.82 -7.52 -8.55
N ARG A 227 5.55 -6.89 -7.63
CA ARG A 227 6.46 -7.64 -6.75
C ARG A 227 5.72 -8.65 -5.89
N PRO A 228 6.30 -9.84 -5.64
CA PRO A 228 5.82 -10.76 -4.60
C PRO A 228 5.57 -10.03 -3.27
N GLY A 229 4.57 -10.47 -2.52
CA GLY A 229 4.14 -9.83 -1.28
C GLY A 229 3.17 -8.65 -1.47
N SER A 230 2.89 -8.20 -2.70
CA SER A 230 1.82 -7.24 -2.97
C SER A 230 0.47 -7.95 -3.16
N ILE A 231 -0.62 -7.33 -2.71
CA ILE A 231 -1.98 -7.84 -2.90
C ILE A 231 -2.28 -8.17 -4.37
N ALA A 232 -1.85 -7.31 -5.29
CA ALA A 232 -2.02 -7.55 -6.73
C ALA A 232 -1.32 -8.85 -7.18
N HIS A 233 -0.07 -9.06 -6.76
CA HIS A 233 0.66 -10.28 -7.09
C HIS A 233 -0.04 -11.52 -6.51
N THR A 234 -0.44 -11.47 -5.23
CA THR A 234 -1.10 -12.61 -4.58
C THR A 234 -2.39 -12.99 -5.29
N MET A 235 -3.28 -12.02 -5.56
CA MET A 235 -4.54 -12.25 -6.27
C MET A 235 -4.32 -12.83 -7.69
N ILE A 236 -3.32 -12.33 -8.42
CA ILE A 236 -2.98 -12.83 -9.76
C ILE A 236 -2.47 -14.28 -9.68
N MET A 237 -1.62 -14.59 -8.69
CA MET A 237 -1.03 -15.92 -8.55
C MET A 237 -2.04 -16.95 -8.05
N GLU A 238 -2.98 -16.59 -7.18
CA GLU A 238 -4.10 -17.44 -6.79
C GLU A 238 -4.95 -17.82 -8.03
N TRP A 239 -5.32 -16.82 -8.83
CA TRP A 239 -6.00 -17.12 -10.10
C TRP A 239 -5.16 -18.01 -11.01
N TYR A 240 -3.86 -17.76 -11.12
CA TYR A 240 -2.95 -18.54 -11.97
C TYR A 240 -2.86 -20.00 -11.54
N HIS A 241 -2.86 -20.27 -10.24
CA HIS A 241 -2.79 -21.64 -9.70
C HIS A 241 -4.17 -22.33 -9.63
N GLY A 242 -5.26 -21.60 -9.77
CA GLY A 242 -6.62 -22.12 -9.75
C GLY A 242 -7.21 -22.26 -8.35
N ASP A 243 -6.69 -21.50 -7.40
CA ASP A 243 -7.14 -21.46 -6.01
C ASP A 243 -8.38 -20.57 -5.82
#